data_b59a4ea7af8db866f13baef8655071c0
#
_entry.id   b59a4ea7af8db866f13baef8655071c0
#
_cell.length_a   1.000
_cell.length_b   1.000
_cell.length_c   1.000
_cell.angle_alpha   90.00
_cell.angle_beta   90.00
_cell.angle_gamma   90.00
#
_symmetry.space_group_name_H-M   'P 1'
#
loop_
_entity.id
_entity.type
_entity.pdbx_description
1 polymer ?
#
loop_
_entity_poly.entity_id
_entity_poly.type
_entity_poly.pdbx_seq_one_letter_code
_entity_poly.pdbx_strand_id
1 'polypeptide(L)'
;MTSKVYFTKEITPESLIRAYQALNIQLLGKVGVKVSTGEAGAKGYLKAELIAPLVKELNGTIIECNTAYKGKRDTTKEHLETAASHGFTKFAEIDIMDADGDFKIPVKKGKHLKYDLIGKNFANYDSILNLAHGKGHIMGGFGANLKNQSIGIASRKGKAYIHSTGKTTSPNMCWLLKNEQIDFIESMAEAATAVSDYLKEQGKPIAYIIVANAVSLDCDCDSKQGDPVMPDIGIFASLDPVANDQAFIDAIWASKEPGSQELRERIDSREGRAILPYAESLGLGSTKYELVNI
;
A
#
# COMPACT_ATOMS: atom_id res chain seq x y z
N MET A 1 -14.48 -12.87 -15.36
CA MET A 1 -14.04 -11.81 -16.30
C MET A 1 -12.59 -11.50 -16.00
N THR A 2 -11.77 -11.22 -16.99
CA THR A 2 -10.39 -10.81 -16.78
C THR A 2 -10.36 -9.40 -16.21
N SER A 3 -9.58 -9.16 -15.17
CA SER A 3 -9.45 -7.84 -14.55
C SER A 3 -8.74 -6.86 -15.50
N LYS A 4 -9.22 -5.61 -15.57
CA LYS A 4 -8.56 -4.56 -16.34
C LYS A 4 -7.58 -3.80 -15.48
N VAL A 5 -6.39 -3.52 -16.04
CA VAL A 5 -5.40 -2.61 -15.49
C VAL A 5 -5.18 -1.50 -16.50
N TYR A 6 -5.53 -0.28 -16.13
CA TYR A 6 -5.30 0.92 -16.94
C TYR A 6 -3.88 1.42 -16.68
N PHE A 7 -3.17 1.73 -17.74
CA PHE A 7 -1.76 2.12 -17.66
C PHE A 7 -1.47 3.40 -18.44
N THR A 8 -0.70 4.29 -17.87
CA THR A 8 -0.05 5.39 -18.57
C THR A 8 1.41 5.51 -18.15
N LYS A 9 2.28 5.73 -19.12
CA LYS A 9 3.70 5.99 -18.85
C LYS A 9 3.96 7.39 -18.27
N GLU A 10 3.05 8.33 -18.54
CA GLU A 10 3.14 9.69 -18.05
C GLU A 10 2.80 9.77 -16.56
N ILE A 11 3.64 10.48 -15.78
CA ILE A 11 3.44 10.68 -14.35
C ILE A 11 3.31 12.18 -14.08
N THR A 12 2.09 12.67 -14.18
CA THR A 12 1.68 14.05 -13.89
C THR A 12 0.40 14.04 -13.04
N PRO A 13 0.03 15.14 -12.41
CA PRO A 13 -1.26 15.23 -11.72
C PRO A 13 -2.44 14.93 -12.64
N GLU A 14 -2.39 15.38 -13.90
CA GLU A 14 -3.44 15.16 -14.91
C GLU A 14 -3.55 13.69 -15.30
N SER A 15 -2.40 13.00 -15.49
CA SER A 15 -2.39 11.58 -15.81
C SER A 15 -2.85 10.72 -14.62
N LEU A 16 -2.60 11.16 -13.38
CA LEU A 16 -3.10 10.50 -12.19
C LEU A 16 -4.64 10.60 -12.09
N ILE A 17 -5.20 11.77 -12.39
CA ILE A 17 -6.66 11.98 -12.47
C ILE A 17 -7.24 11.12 -13.59
N ARG A 18 -6.62 11.13 -14.78
CA ARG A 18 -7.06 10.31 -15.92
C ARG A 18 -7.07 8.81 -15.58
N ALA A 19 -6.04 8.33 -14.85
CA ALA A 19 -5.98 6.93 -14.40
C ALA A 19 -7.13 6.59 -13.43
N TYR A 20 -7.47 7.48 -12.50
CA TYR A 20 -8.64 7.31 -11.64
C TYR A 20 -9.95 7.30 -12.45
N GLN A 21 -10.13 8.23 -13.37
CA GLN A 21 -11.34 8.34 -14.19
C GLN A 21 -11.54 7.10 -15.08
N ALA A 22 -10.46 6.49 -15.59
CA ALA A 22 -10.52 5.27 -16.37
C ALA A 22 -11.13 4.07 -15.61
N LEU A 23 -11.08 4.06 -14.28
CA LEU A 23 -11.72 3.04 -13.45
C LEU A 23 -13.25 3.06 -13.52
N ASN A 24 -13.83 4.16 -13.98
CA ASN A 24 -15.29 4.36 -14.09
C ASN A 24 -16.01 4.01 -12.77
N ILE A 25 -15.45 4.41 -11.63
CA ILE A 25 -16.02 4.26 -10.30
C ILE A 25 -16.14 5.63 -9.65
N GLN A 26 -17.15 5.81 -8.82
CA GLN A 26 -17.29 7.01 -7.99
C GLN A 26 -17.02 6.64 -6.54
N LEU A 27 -16.00 7.24 -5.95
CA LEU A 27 -15.75 7.20 -4.52
C LEU A 27 -16.53 8.35 -3.88
N LEU A 28 -17.58 8.01 -3.16
CA LEU A 28 -18.53 8.96 -2.57
C LEU A 28 -18.45 8.96 -1.05
N GLY A 29 -19.08 9.95 -0.43
CA GLY A 29 -19.09 10.13 1.02
C GLY A 29 -17.76 10.64 1.55
N LYS A 30 -17.37 10.20 2.73
CA LYS A 30 -16.05 10.49 3.31
C LYS A 30 -15.01 9.59 2.67
N VAL A 31 -14.18 10.14 1.79
CA VAL A 31 -13.16 9.39 1.03
C VAL A 31 -11.86 9.33 1.81
N GLY A 32 -11.38 8.12 2.11
CA GLY A 32 -10.04 7.89 2.65
C GLY A 32 -9.04 7.62 1.54
N VAL A 33 -8.00 8.44 1.42
CA VAL A 33 -6.90 8.22 0.48
C VAL A 33 -5.72 7.62 1.24
N LYS A 34 -5.53 6.30 1.08
CA LYS A 34 -4.42 5.60 1.73
C LYS A 34 -3.13 5.78 0.93
N VAL A 35 -2.24 6.58 1.48
CA VAL A 35 -0.91 6.82 0.91
C VAL A 35 0.14 6.68 2.00
N SER A 36 1.40 6.41 1.64
CA SER A 36 2.52 6.53 2.58
C SER A 36 3.09 7.95 2.50
N THR A 37 3.04 8.69 3.59
CA THR A 37 3.58 10.06 3.67
C THR A 37 5.10 10.10 3.80
N GLY A 38 5.76 8.95 3.93
CA GLY A 38 7.22 8.81 4.03
C GLY A 38 7.75 9.03 5.44
N GLU A 39 8.86 8.35 5.79
CA GLU A 39 9.58 8.58 7.04
C GLU A 39 10.36 9.90 6.97
N ALA A 40 10.61 10.51 8.11
CA ALA A 40 11.42 11.73 8.16
C ALA A 40 12.82 11.48 7.56
N GLY A 41 13.21 12.31 6.58
CA GLY A 41 14.45 12.15 5.85
C GLY A 41 14.38 11.28 4.59
N ALA A 42 13.31 10.49 4.40
CA ALA A 42 13.07 9.78 3.15
C ALA A 42 12.83 10.77 2.00
N LYS A 43 13.26 10.40 0.78
CA LYS A 43 13.14 11.26 -0.41
C LYS A 43 12.19 10.71 -1.46
N GLY A 44 11.95 9.40 -1.45
CA GLY A 44 11.24 8.68 -2.50
C GLY A 44 9.73 8.61 -2.37
N TYR A 45 9.11 9.15 -1.32
CA TYR A 45 7.65 9.13 -1.16
C TYR A 45 6.94 9.93 -2.26
N LEU A 46 5.67 9.61 -2.54
CA LEU A 46 4.84 10.35 -3.49
C LEU A 46 4.74 11.81 -3.07
N LYS A 47 5.18 12.70 -3.95
CA LYS A 47 5.21 14.14 -3.64
C LYS A 47 3.81 14.72 -3.52
N ALA A 48 3.64 15.63 -2.58
CA ALA A 48 2.38 16.32 -2.32
C ALA A 48 1.81 16.97 -3.58
N GLU A 49 2.66 17.59 -4.39
CA GLU A 49 2.30 18.29 -5.62
C GLU A 49 1.69 17.35 -6.67
N LEU A 50 2.17 16.11 -6.74
CA LEU A 50 1.68 15.11 -7.69
C LEU A 50 0.26 14.66 -7.34
N ILE A 51 0.00 14.38 -6.06
CA ILE A 51 -1.24 13.74 -5.64
C ILE A 51 -2.34 14.73 -5.21
N ALA A 52 -1.96 15.97 -4.87
CA ALA A 52 -2.88 16.97 -4.34
C ALA A 52 -4.09 17.25 -5.25
N PRO A 53 -3.97 17.38 -6.59
CA PRO A 53 -5.13 17.60 -7.44
C PRO A 53 -6.17 16.47 -7.35
N LEU A 54 -5.75 15.20 -7.41
CA LEU A 54 -6.65 14.07 -7.27
C LEU A 54 -7.29 14.01 -5.88
N VAL A 55 -6.52 14.22 -4.82
CA VAL A 55 -7.06 14.20 -3.45
C VAL A 55 -8.10 15.30 -3.25
N LYS A 56 -7.86 16.50 -3.81
CA LYS A 56 -8.83 17.61 -3.78
C LYS A 56 -10.09 17.30 -4.60
N GLU A 57 -9.96 16.71 -5.80
CA GLU A 57 -11.10 16.30 -6.63
C GLU A 57 -12.01 15.32 -5.89
N LEU A 58 -11.42 14.42 -5.11
CA LEU A 58 -12.14 13.44 -4.29
C LEU A 58 -12.65 14.02 -2.96
N ASN A 59 -12.32 15.26 -2.60
CA ASN A 59 -12.51 15.80 -1.25
C ASN A 59 -11.97 14.82 -0.19
N GLY A 60 -10.81 14.22 -0.48
CA GLY A 60 -10.26 13.09 0.27
C GLY A 60 -9.46 13.51 1.51
N THR A 61 -9.55 12.69 2.54
CA THR A 61 -8.68 12.75 3.72
C THR A 61 -7.52 11.76 3.51
N ILE A 62 -6.28 12.18 3.73
CA ILE A 62 -5.14 11.25 3.74
C ILE A 62 -5.19 10.40 5.01
N ILE A 63 -5.12 9.09 4.83
CA ILE A 63 -5.23 8.13 5.94
C ILE A 63 -3.97 7.27 6.05
N GLU A 64 -3.45 7.18 7.27
CA GLU A 64 -2.33 6.30 7.66
C GLU A 64 -2.53 5.72 9.07
N CYS A 65 -1.66 4.78 9.46
CA CYS A 65 -1.51 4.33 10.84
C CYS A 65 -0.05 4.44 11.27
N ASN A 66 0.16 4.62 12.58
CA ASN A 66 1.48 4.68 13.19
C ASN A 66 2.32 3.42 12.86
N THR A 67 3.64 3.59 12.80
CA THR A 67 4.57 2.48 12.52
C THR A 67 4.81 1.60 13.74
N ALA A 68 5.07 0.30 13.51
CA ALA A 68 5.45 -0.62 14.58
C ALA A 68 6.92 -0.49 14.98
N TYR A 69 7.79 -0.09 14.04
CA TYR A 69 9.19 0.24 14.34
C TYR A 69 9.29 1.65 14.94
N LYS A 70 10.40 1.91 15.64
CA LYS A 70 10.71 3.25 16.17
C LYS A 70 11.18 4.17 15.03
N GLY A 71 10.59 5.35 14.98
CA GLY A 71 10.89 6.38 13.98
C GLY A 71 10.08 7.64 14.27
N LYS A 72 10.00 8.54 13.30
CA LYS A 72 9.21 9.77 13.42
C LYS A 72 7.74 9.58 13.06
N ARG A 73 7.30 8.34 12.88
CA ARG A 73 5.90 7.98 12.63
C ARG A 73 5.38 6.91 13.60
N ASP A 74 6.07 6.68 14.73
CA ASP A 74 5.64 5.69 15.71
C ASP A 74 4.70 6.26 16.80
N THR A 75 4.53 7.58 16.81
CA THR A 75 3.50 8.29 17.59
C THR A 75 2.69 9.20 16.70
N THR A 76 1.40 9.36 17.01
CA THR A 76 0.47 10.19 16.22
C THR A 76 0.99 11.63 16.05
N LYS A 77 1.52 12.24 17.11
CA LYS A 77 2.05 13.60 17.07
C LYS A 77 3.20 13.73 16.08
N GLU A 78 4.24 12.91 16.21
CA GLU A 78 5.42 12.97 15.33
C GLU A 78 5.08 12.56 13.90
N HIS A 79 4.11 11.65 13.72
CA HIS A 79 3.62 11.26 12.41
C HIS A 79 2.94 12.43 11.67
N LEU A 80 2.08 13.17 12.36
CA LEU A 80 1.45 14.37 11.81
C LEU A 80 2.48 15.47 11.49
N GLU A 81 3.48 15.68 12.38
CA GLU A 81 4.58 16.62 12.15
C GLU A 81 5.41 16.22 10.90
N THR A 82 5.69 14.92 10.73
CA THR A 82 6.39 14.39 9.54
C THR A 82 5.59 14.62 8.27
N ALA A 83 4.31 14.26 8.27
CA ALA A 83 3.44 14.47 7.12
C ALA A 83 3.30 15.97 6.77
N ALA A 84 3.23 16.85 7.78
CA ALA A 84 3.21 18.30 7.59
C ALA A 84 4.53 18.79 6.95
N SER A 85 5.69 18.31 7.42
CA SER A 85 6.99 18.65 6.86
C SER A 85 7.16 18.25 5.39
N HIS A 86 6.47 17.19 4.98
CA HIS A 86 6.41 16.69 3.60
C HIS A 86 5.32 17.38 2.75
N GLY A 87 4.59 18.36 3.31
CA GLY A 87 3.67 19.22 2.59
C GLY A 87 2.24 18.69 2.46
N PHE A 88 1.90 17.52 3.03
CA PHE A 88 0.58 16.91 2.87
C PHE A 88 -0.54 17.71 3.53
N THR A 89 -0.28 18.37 4.67
CA THR A 89 -1.28 19.23 5.37
C THR A 89 -1.68 20.49 4.61
N LYS A 90 -0.95 20.85 3.53
CA LYS A 90 -1.26 22.02 2.72
C LYS A 90 -2.49 21.84 1.82
N PHE A 91 -2.94 20.60 1.60
CA PHE A 91 -4.01 20.32 0.63
C PHE A 91 -5.08 19.35 1.12
N ALA A 92 -4.84 18.60 2.19
CA ALA A 92 -5.80 17.66 2.76
C ALA A 92 -5.67 17.57 4.28
N GLU A 93 -6.72 17.12 4.93
CA GLU A 93 -6.66 16.61 6.30
C GLU A 93 -5.88 15.29 6.33
N ILE A 94 -5.23 15.02 7.45
CA ILE A 94 -4.50 13.78 7.70
C ILE A 94 -5.08 13.12 8.93
N ASP A 95 -5.54 11.89 8.77
CA ASP A 95 -6.03 11.04 9.86
C ASP A 95 -5.06 9.89 10.10
N ILE A 96 -4.46 9.87 11.28
CA ILE A 96 -3.71 8.72 11.77
C ILE A 96 -4.72 7.81 12.45
N MET A 97 -5.25 6.87 11.68
CA MET A 97 -6.45 6.08 11.98
C MET A 97 -6.38 5.29 13.29
N ASP A 98 -5.19 4.99 13.78
CA ASP A 98 -4.97 4.29 15.05
C ASP A 98 -4.64 5.23 16.23
N ALA A 99 -4.84 6.54 16.07
CA ALA A 99 -4.67 7.51 17.16
C ALA A 99 -5.56 7.21 18.37
N ASP A 100 -6.79 6.80 18.11
CA ASP A 100 -7.82 6.48 19.12
C ASP A 100 -7.97 4.97 19.35
N GLY A 101 -7.02 4.17 18.88
CA GLY A 101 -6.99 2.73 19.05
C GLY A 101 -7.24 1.94 17.76
N ASP A 102 -7.60 0.70 17.95
CA ASP A 102 -7.78 -0.28 16.88
C ASP A 102 -9.04 -1.15 17.10
N PHE A 103 -9.50 -1.82 16.06
CA PHE A 103 -10.51 -2.85 16.16
C PHE A 103 -10.15 -4.07 15.30
N LYS A 104 -10.73 -5.20 15.65
CA LYS A 104 -10.50 -6.48 14.97
C LYS A 104 -11.45 -6.65 13.80
N ILE A 105 -10.89 -7.07 12.66
CA ILE A 105 -11.65 -7.62 11.55
C ILE A 105 -11.26 -9.10 11.34
N PRO A 106 -12.19 -10.00 10.99
CA PRO A 106 -11.88 -11.41 10.85
C PRO A 106 -11.06 -11.69 9.59
N VAL A 107 -10.08 -12.57 9.70
CA VAL A 107 -9.40 -13.21 8.56
C VAL A 107 -10.09 -14.55 8.30
N LYS A 108 -10.95 -14.61 7.27
CA LYS A 108 -11.84 -15.77 7.06
C LYS A 108 -11.11 -17.03 6.57
N LYS A 109 -10.04 -16.86 5.80
CA LYS A 109 -9.29 -17.96 5.18
C LYS A 109 -7.81 -17.93 5.57
N GLY A 110 -7.50 -17.37 6.75
CA GLY A 110 -6.13 -17.24 7.20
C GLY A 110 -5.50 -18.57 7.61
N LYS A 111 -4.28 -18.80 7.16
CA LYS A 111 -3.38 -19.84 7.63
C LYS A 111 -2.57 -19.36 8.84
N HIS A 112 -2.21 -18.08 8.84
CA HIS A 112 -1.34 -17.46 9.84
C HIS A 112 -2.10 -16.52 10.76
N LEU A 113 -3.00 -15.72 10.22
CA LEU A 113 -3.76 -14.72 10.97
C LEU A 113 -5.18 -15.20 11.25
N LYS A 114 -5.67 -15.00 12.46
CA LYS A 114 -7.07 -15.22 12.83
C LYS A 114 -7.94 -13.98 12.65
N TYR A 115 -7.32 -12.82 12.74
CA TYR A 115 -7.93 -11.49 12.60
C TYR A 115 -6.85 -10.51 12.14
N ASP A 116 -7.26 -9.34 11.68
CA ASP A 116 -6.38 -8.19 11.58
C ASP A 116 -6.82 -7.11 12.57
N LEU A 117 -5.89 -6.27 12.99
CA LEU A 117 -6.12 -5.10 13.84
C LEU A 117 -5.89 -3.85 13.00
N ILE A 118 -6.96 -3.19 12.60
CA ILE A 118 -6.91 -1.98 11.78
C ILE A 118 -7.17 -0.73 12.62
N GLY A 119 -6.73 0.42 12.13
CA GLY A 119 -6.93 1.69 12.82
C GLY A 119 -8.41 1.98 13.03
N LYS A 120 -8.79 2.42 14.24
CA LYS A 120 -10.19 2.61 14.64
C LYS A 120 -10.95 3.54 13.71
N ASN A 121 -10.30 4.61 13.24
CA ASN A 121 -10.93 5.62 12.40
C ASN A 121 -11.21 5.13 10.97
N PHE A 122 -10.65 3.98 10.55
CA PHE A 122 -10.94 3.40 9.24
C PHE A 122 -12.44 3.16 9.02
N ALA A 123 -13.19 2.85 10.09
CA ALA A 123 -14.63 2.65 10.03
C ALA A 123 -15.41 3.90 9.59
N ASN A 124 -14.84 5.10 9.77
CA ASN A 124 -15.49 6.38 9.47
C ASN A 124 -15.52 6.74 7.98
N TYR A 125 -14.80 5.98 7.13
CA TYR A 125 -14.73 6.25 5.69
C TYR A 125 -15.77 5.43 4.94
N ASP A 126 -16.39 6.07 3.95
CA ASP A 126 -17.43 5.48 3.09
C ASP A 126 -16.84 4.83 1.84
N SER A 127 -15.69 5.32 1.41
CA SER A 127 -14.96 4.78 0.25
C SER A 127 -13.45 5.00 0.39
N ILE A 128 -12.65 4.19 -0.29
CA ILE A 128 -11.18 4.18 -0.17
C ILE A 128 -10.53 4.31 -1.54
N LEU A 129 -9.54 5.19 -1.65
CA LEU A 129 -8.53 5.15 -2.69
C LEU A 129 -7.22 4.60 -2.10
N ASN A 130 -6.82 3.41 -2.50
CA ASN A 130 -5.51 2.86 -2.18
C ASN A 130 -4.49 3.40 -3.21
N LEU A 131 -3.83 4.50 -2.86
CA LEU A 131 -2.84 5.17 -3.68
C LEU A 131 -1.44 4.75 -3.22
N ALA A 132 -0.89 3.74 -3.87
CA ALA A 132 0.39 3.15 -3.53
C ALA A 132 1.55 3.75 -4.33
N HIS A 133 2.71 3.86 -3.70
CA HIS A 133 3.97 4.09 -4.39
C HIS A 133 4.60 2.73 -4.73
N GLY A 134 4.86 2.50 -6.03
CA GLY A 134 5.48 1.26 -6.53
C GLY A 134 7.01 1.29 -6.38
N LYS A 135 7.59 0.38 -5.58
CA LYS A 135 9.03 0.32 -5.29
C LYS A 135 9.43 -1.02 -4.69
N GLY A 136 10.74 -1.21 -4.47
CA GLY A 136 11.27 -2.31 -3.66
C GLY A 136 10.91 -2.17 -2.18
N HIS A 137 11.14 -3.25 -1.42
CA HIS A 137 10.94 -3.26 0.02
C HIS A 137 11.85 -4.27 0.70
N ILE A 138 12.48 -3.84 1.79
CA ILE A 138 13.49 -4.63 2.51
C ILE A 138 12.95 -5.96 3.09
N MET A 139 11.69 -6.01 3.50
CA MET A 139 11.08 -7.21 4.07
C MET A 139 10.11 -7.90 3.12
N GLY A 140 9.26 -7.16 2.43
CA GLY A 140 8.22 -7.71 1.55
C GLY A 140 8.64 -7.90 0.10
N GLY A 141 9.90 -7.59 -0.25
CA GLY A 141 10.39 -7.63 -1.64
C GLY A 141 9.97 -6.41 -2.44
N PHE A 142 8.69 -6.09 -2.48
CA PHE A 142 8.16 -4.88 -3.09
C PHE A 142 7.03 -4.24 -2.26
N GLY A 143 6.75 -2.99 -2.54
CA GLY A 143 5.62 -2.25 -1.99
C GLY A 143 4.75 -1.73 -3.12
N ALA A 144 3.45 -2.11 -3.07
CA ALA A 144 2.41 -1.68 -3.99
C ALA A 144 1.05 -1.74 -3.26
N ASN A 145 -0.08 -2.01 -3.94
CA ASN A 145 -1.40 -1.92 -3.33
C ASN A 145 -1.61 -2.95 -2.21
N LEU A 146 -1.21 -4.21 -2.37
CA LEU A 146 -1.40 -5.24 -1.35
C LEU A 146 -0.69 -4.89 -0.05
N LYS A 147 0.56 -4.42 -0.13
CA LYS A 147 1.29 -3.97 1.06
C LYS A 147 0.69 -2.70 1.65
N ASN A 148 0.28 -1.74 0.83
CA ASN A 148 -0.33 -0.50 1.29
C ASN A 148 -1.67 -0.76 1.99
N GLN A 149 -2.41 -1.77 1.55
CA GLN A 149 -3.67 -2.21 2.14
C GLN A 149 -3.45 -3.01 3.45
N SER A 150 -2.54 -3.96 3.47
CA SER A 150 -2.26 -4.77 4.65
C SER A 150 -1.54 -3.97 5.74
N ILE A 151 -0.24 -3.75 5.56
CA ILE A 151 0.60 -3.05 6.54
C ILE A 151 0.15 -1.58 6.73
N GLY A 152 -0.31 -0.91 5.65
CA GLY A 152 -0.67 0.50 5.71
C GLY A 152 -1.93 0.80 6.51
N ILE A 153 -2.94 -0.06 6.47
CA ILE A 153 -4.23 0.10 7.18
C ILE A 153 -4.19 -0.52 8.57
N ALA A 154 -3.36 -1.54 8.77
CA ALA A 154 -3.16 -2.13 10.08
C ALA A 154 -2.69 -1.09 11.11
N SER A 155 -3.26 -1.12 12.31
CA SER A 155 -2.79 -0.34 13.45
C SER A 155 -1.35 -0.70 13.81
N ARG A 156 -0.73 0.07 14.71
CA ARG A 156 0.60 -0.26 15.24
C ARG A 156 0.67 -1.70 15.78
N LYS A 157 -0.39 -2.16 16.48
CA LYS A 157 -0.50 -3.54 16.97
C LYS A 157 -0.78 -4.54 15.84
N GLY A 158 -1.60 -4.16 14.86
CA GLY A 158 -1.88 -4.98 13.68
C GLY A 158 -0.63 -5.21 12.85
N LYS A 159 0.18 -4.17 12.62
CA LYS A 159 1.49 -4.31 11.97
C LYS A 159 2.37 -5.32 12.69
N ALA A 160 2.44 -5.25 14.04
CA ALA A 160 3.21 -6.23 14.83
C ALA A 160 2.65 -7.65 14.68
N TYR A 161 1.34 -7.80 14.61
CA TYR A 161 0.67 -9.08 14.43
C TYR A 161 0.95 -9.70 13.05
N ILE A 162 0.91 -8.89 12.00
CA ILE A 162 1.24 -9.32 10.63
C ILE A 162 2.73 -9.70 10.55
N HIS A 163 3.64 -8.82 11.03
CA HIS A 163 5.08 -9.08 10.99
C HIS A 163 5.51 -10.31 11.80
N SER A 164 4.77 -10.65 12.84
CA SER A 164 5.01 -11.83 13.65
C SER A 164 4.23 -13.07 13.21
N THR A 165 3.57 -13.02 12.05
CA THR A 165 2.75 -14.13 11.52
C THR A 165 1.73 -14.64 12.54
N GLY A 166 1.01 -13.69 13.17
CA GLY A 166 -0.02 -13.99 14.15
C GLY A 166 0.45 -14.33 15.57
N LYS A 167 1.75 -14.21 15.88
CA LYS A 167 2.32 -14.65 17.17
C LYS A 167 2.20 -13.61 18.29
N THR A 168 2.28 -12.31 17.95
CA THR A 168 2.20 -11.21 18.92
C THR A 168 1.66 -9.92 18.34
N THR A 169 0.97 -9.14 19.16
CA THR A 169 0.55 -7.76 18.83
C THR A 169 1.49 -6.70 19.43
N SER A 170 2.59 -7.12 20.06
CA SER A 170 3.55 -6.22 20.69
C SER A 170 4.54 -5.68 19.64
N PRO A 171 4.59 -4.35 19.39
CA PRO A 171 5.54 -3.73 18.48
C PRO A 171 7.02 -3.95 18.87
N ASN A 172 7.29 -4.17 20.16
CA ASN A 172 8.65 -4.41 20.64
C ASN A 172 9.07 -5.89 20.45
N MET A 173 8.10 -6.81 20.53
CA MET A 173 8.37 -8.25 20.47
C MET A 173 8.40 -8.81 19.06
N CYS A 174 7.63 -8.25 18.13
CA CYS A 174 7.49 -8.80 16.78
C CYS A 174 8.83 -8.92 16.03
N TRP A 175 9.78 -8.04 16.29
CA TRP A 175 11.10 -8.03 15.65
C TRP A 175 12.08 -9.07 16.24
N LEU A 176 11.77 -9.62 17.42
CA LEU A 176 12.59 -10.65 18.08
C LEU A 176 12.18 -12.07 17.70
N LEU A 177 11.01 -12.21 17.10
CA LEU A 177 10.47 -13.51 16.70
C LEU A 177 11.00 -13.91 15.32
N LYS A 178 11.50 -15.15 15.22
CA LYS A 178 11.87 -15.73 13.95
C LYS A 178 10.60 -16.24 13.23
N ASN A 179 10.47 -15.88 11.98
CA ASN A 179 9.43 -16.34 11.08
C ASN A 179 10.07 -16.76 9.77
N GLU A 180 9.47 -17.72 9.09
CA GLU A 180 9.81 -17.99 7.71
C GLU A 180 9.37 -16.79 6.84
N GLN A 181 10.16 -16.47 5.83
CA GLN A 181 9.89 -15.32 4.97
C GLN A 181 8.53 -15.46 4.26
N ILE A 182 8.23 -16.66 3.80
CA ILE A 182 6.96 -16.95 3.12
C ILE A 182 5.75 -16.74 4.03
N ASP A 183 5.84 -17.10 5.33
CA ASP A 183 4.75 -16.93 6.28
C ASP A 183 4.40 -15.44 6.47
N PHE A 184 5.42 -14.55 6.45
CA PHE A 184 5.19 -13.11 6.48
C PHE A 184 4.52 -12.59 5.21
N ILE A 185 4.96 -13.06 4.04
CA ILE A 185 4.37 -12.70 2.75
C ILE A 185 2.90 -13.14 2.68
N GLU A 186 2.61 -14.37 3.08
CA GLU A 186 1.24 -14.91 3.17
C GLU A 186 0.40 -14.12 4.18
N SER A 187 0.94 -13.75 5.35
CA SER A 187 0.26 -12.92 6.36
C SER A 187 -0.14 -11.55 5.81
N MET A 188 0.69 -10.92 4.98
CA MET A 188 0.31 -9.66 4.31
C MET A 188 -0.88 -9.85 3.36
N ALA A 189 -0.91 -10.94 2.58
CA ALA A 189 -2.05 -11.23 1.70
C ALA A 189 -3.34 -11.50 2.49
N GLU A 190 -3.23 -12.21 3.61
CA GLU A 190 -4.36 -12.46 4.51
C GLU A 190 -4.94 -11.17 5.10
N ALA A 191 -4.09 -10.27 5.58
CA ALA A 191 -4.50 -8.97 6.10
C ALA A 191 -5.13 -8.09 5.01
N ALA A 192 -4.53 -8.05 3.80
CA ALA A 192 -5.10 -7.32 2.67
C ALA A 192 -6.49 -7.87 2.29
N THR A 193 -6.65 -9.20 2.29
CA THR A 193 -7.94 -9.84 2.01
C THR A 193 -8.98 -9.50 3.07
N ALA A 194 -8.60 -9.49 4.35
CA ALA A 194 -9.51 -9.14 5.45
C ALA A 194 -10.04 -7.70 5.32
N VAL A 195 -9.17 -6.74 4.93
CA VAL A 195 -9.59 -5.35 4.68
C VAL A 195 -10.59 -5.27 3.52
N SER A 196 -10.34 -5.99 2.42
CA SER A 196 -11.28 -6.02 1.28
C SER A 196 -12.61 -6.68 1.63
N ASP A 197 -12.57 -7.77 2.39
CA ASP A 197 -13.78 -8.44 2.88
C ASP A 197 -14.60 -7.50 3.78
N TYR A 198 -13.95 -6.81 4.70
CA TYR A 198 -14.60 -5.82 5.57
C TYR A 198 -15.29 -4.71 4.77
N LEU A 199 -14.58 -4.11 3.81
CA LEU A 199 -15.14 -3.04 2.97
C LEU A 199 -16.33 -3.56 2.15
N LYS A 200 -16.20 -4.74 1.55
CA LYS A 200 -17.26 -5.38 0.78
C LYS A 200 -18.51 -5.66 1.62
N GLU A 201 -18.37 -6.16 2.84
CA GLU A 201 -19.47 -6.41 3.77
C GLU A 201 -20.19 -5.13 4.19
N GLN A 202 -19.47 -4.02 4.25
CA GLN A 202 -20.02 -2.70 4.55
C GLN A 202 -20.56 -1.96 3.30
N GLY A 203 -20.46 -2.55 2.10
CA GLY A 203 -20.84 -1.92 0.85
C GLY A 203 -19.96 -0.73 0.47
N LYS A 204 -18.73 -0.65 0.97
CA LYS A 204 -17.79 0.47 0.79
C LYS A 204 -16.86 0.17 -0.39
N PRO A 205 -16.88 0.98 -1.46
CA PRO A 205 -16.01 0.75 -2.62
C PRO A 205 -14.56 1.10 -2.31
N ILE A 206 -13.65 0.39 -2.99
CA ILE A 206 -12.22 0.67 -2.99
C ILE A 206 -11.68 0.67 -4.42
N ALA A 207 -10.81 1.62 -4.71
CA ALA A 207 -10.06 1.72 -5.97
C ALA A 207 -8.56 1.66 -5.69
N TYR A 208 -7.79 1.19 -6.65
CA TYR A 208 -6.35 0.93 -6.52
C TYR A 208 -5.57 1.66 -7.59
N ILE A 209 -4.58 2.44 -7.16
CA ILE A 209 -3.62 3.10 -8.07
C ILE A 209 -2.21 2.83 -7.54
N ILE A 210 -1.29 2.51 -8.45
CA ILE A 210 0.14 2.48 -8.20
C ILE A 210 0.78 3.58 -9.01
N VAL A 211 1.58 4.43 -8.36
CA VAL A 211 2.48 5.35 -9.03
C VAL A 211 3.90 4.80 -8.88
N ALA A 212 4.49 4.39 -9.99
CA ALA A 212 5.82 3.79 -10.04
C ALA A 212 6.84 4.80 -10.57
N ASN A 213 7.12 5.82 -9.75
CA ASN A 213 8.15 6.83 -9.98
C ASN A 213 9.22 6.73 -8.91
N ALA A 214 10.41 7.26 -9.18
CA ALA A 214 11.54 7.21 -8.25
C ALA A 214 11.73 5.81 -7.65
N VAL A 215 11.68 4.77 -8.49
CA VAL A 215 11.64 3.36 -8.08
C VAL A 215 12.97 2.97 -7.44
N SER A 216 12.98 2.79 -6.14
CA SER A 216 14.13 2.46 -5.30
C SER A 216 14.07 1.02 -4.78
N LEU A 217 15.20 0.49 -4.28
CA LEU A 217 15.27 -0.85 -3.67
C LEU A 217 14.56 -0.90 -2.31
N ASP A 218 14.54 0.22 -1.57
CA ASP A 218 13.96 0.31 -0.25
C ASP A 218 12.76 1.26 -0.23
N CYS A 219 11.90 1.09 0.76
CA CYS A 219 10.65 1.81 0.79
C CYS A 219 10.76 3.18 1.50
N ASP A 220 9.75 4.00 1.31
CA ASP A 220 9.57 5.32 1.95
C ASP A 220 9.54 5.26 3.49
N CYS A 221 9.52 4.06 4.06
CA CYS A 221 9.58 3.83 5.49
C CYS A 221 11.02 3.79 6.04
N ASP A 222 12.02 3.90 5.16
CA ASP A 222 13.42 4.00 5.56
C ASP A 222 13.89 5.46 5.41
N SER A 223 14.33 6.06 6.53
CA SER A 223 14.93 7.41 6.52
C SER A 223 16.23 7.51 5.73
N LYS A 224 16.87 6.37 5.46
CA LYS A 224 18.10 6.23 4.65
C LYS A 224 17.81 5.61 3.28
N GLN A 225 16.58 5.72 2.79
CA GLN A 225 16.22 5.24 1.47
C GLN A 225 17.24 5.70 0.44
N GLY A 226 17.78 4.76 -0.34
CA GLY A 226 18.70 5.01 -1.43
C GLY A 226 18.06 5.76 -2.60
N ASP A 227 18.92 6.20 -3.54
CA ASP A 227 18.45 6.80 -4.78
C ASP A 227 17.62 5.79 -5.62
N PRO A 228 16.77 6.27 -6.53
CA PRO A 228 16.09 5.41 -7.48
C PRO A 228 17.07 4.56 -8.29
N VAL A 229 16.76 3.27 -8.45
CA VAL A 229 17.62 2.33 -9.18
C VAL A 229 17.22 2.17 -10.64
N MET A 230 16.02 2.60 -11.01
CA MET A 230 15.54 2.55 -12.39
C MET A 230 14.66 3.76 -12.71
N PRO A 231 14.49 4.09 -14.00
CA PRO A 231 13.60 5.15 -14.45
C PRO A 231 12.16 4.93 -14.01
N ASP A 232 11.39 6.01 -14.01
CA ASP A 232 9.96 5.97 -13.77
C ASP A 232 9.26 5.00 -14.76
N ILE A 233 8.37 4.18 -14.23
CA ILE A 233 7.64 3.18 -15.03
C ILE A 233 6.32 3.75 -15.53
N GLY A 234 5.52 4.36 -14.64
CA GLY A 234 4.21 4.88 -14.98
C GLY A 234 3.19 4.75 -13.86
N ILE A 235 1.93 4.93 -14.21
CA ILE A 235 0.77 4.80 -13.31
C ILE A 235 -0.06 3.60 -13.75
N PHE A 236 -0.41 2.74 -12.80
CA PHE A 236 -1.30 1.60 -12.97
C PHE A 236 -2.56 1.81 -12.14
N ALA A 237 -3.73 1.56 -12.69
CA ALA A 237 -5.00 1.68 -11.98
C ALA A 237 -5.91 0.49 -12.25
N SER A 238 -6.54 -0.07 -11.20
CA SER A 238 -7.45 -1.20 -11.32
C SER A 238 -8.48 -1.19 -10.18
N LEU A 239 -9.56 -1.95 -10.34
CA LEU A 239 -10.46 -2.33 -9.24
C LEU A 239 -10.07 -3.66 -8.58
N ASP A 240 -9.00 -4.29 -9.07
CA ASP A 240 -8.43 -5.54 -8.58
C ASP A 240 -6.99 -5.29 -8.11
N PRO A 241 -6.69 -5.37 -6.80
CA PRO A 241 -5.36 -5.09 -6.28
C PRO A 241 -4.31 -6.11 -6.70
N VAL A 242 -4.71 -7.38 -6.90
CA VAL A 242 -3.79 -8.45 -7.32
C VAL A 242 -3.38 -8.23 -8.77
N ALA A 243 -4.34 -7.93 -9.65
CA ALA A 243 -4.07 -7.59 -11.05
C ALA A 243 -3.18 -6.35 -11.18
N ASN A 244 -3.43 -5.33 -10.35
CA ASN A 244 -2.66 -4.09 -10.40
C ASN A 244 -1.21 -4.31 -9.95
N ASP A 245 -1.01 -5.03 -8.85
CA ASP A 245 0.33 -5.38 -8.35
C ASP A 245 1.05 -6.33 -9.33
N GLN A 246 0.34 -7.28 -9.95
CA GLN A 246 0.90 -8.16 -10.97
C GLN A 246 1.40 -7.37 -12.19
N ALA A 247 0.61 -6.42 -12.68
CA ALA A 247 1.01 -5.58 -13.81
C ALA A 247 2.26 -4.74 -13.51
N PHE A 248 2.38 -4.22 -12.29
CA PHE A 248 3.58 -3.52 -11.84
C PHE A 248 4.80 -4.46 -11.82
N ILE A 249 4.66 -5.67 -11.29
CA ILE A 249 5.73 -6.68 -11.28
C ILE A 249 6.13 -7.06 -12.70
N ASP A 250 5.17 -7.32 -13.59
CA ASP A 250 5.44 -7.68 -14.98
C ASP A 250 6.21 -6.56 -15.71
N ALA A 251 5.90 -5.29 -15.44
CA ALA A 251 6.64 -4.15 -15.98
C ALA A 251 8.11 -4.13 -15.53
N ILE A 252 8.39 -4.48 -14.27
CA ILE A 252 9.77 -4.62 -13.76
C ILE A 252 10.48 -5.78 -14.46
N TRP A 253 9.78 -6.93 -14.66
CA TRP A 253 10.38 -8.10 -15.33
C TRP A 253 10.61 -7.89 -16.82
N ALA A 254 9.78 -7.11 -17.47
CA ALA A 254 9.94 -6.74 -18.89
C ALA A 254 11.02 -5.67 -19.11
N SER A 255 11.40 -4.93 -18.07
CA SER A 255 12.37 -3.84 -18.17
C SER A 255 13.79 -4.35 -18.46
N LYS A 256 14.48 -3.64 -19.36
CA LYS A 256 15.90 -3.85 -19.69
C LYS A 256 16.82 -2.82 -19.02
N GLU A 257 16.27 -1.92 -18.22
CA GLU A 257 17.03 -0.93 -17.48
C GLU A 257 17.98 -1.60 -16.48
N PRO A 258 19.21 -1.14 -16.31
CA PRO A 258 20.21 -1.80 -15.45
C PRO A 258 19.72 -2.09 -14.04
N GLY A 259 19.09 -1.12 -13.38
CA GLY A 259 18.59 -1.28 -12.01
C GLY A 259 17.40 -2.22 -11.87
N SER A 260 16.76 -2.63 -12.98
CA SER A 260 15.67 -3.61 -12.93
C SER A 260 16.14 -4.98 -12.45
N GLN A 261 17.41 -5.34 -12.69
CA GLN A 261 17.97 -6.58 -12.18
C GLN A 261 18.09 -6.55 -10.65
N GLU A 262 18.65 -5.48 -10.10
CA GLU A 262 18.77 -5.33 -8.63
C GLU A 262 17.41 -5.37 -7.94
N LEU A 263 16.41 -4.76 -8.55
CA LEU A 263 15.06 -4.76 -8.02
C LEU A 263 14.42 -6.15 -8.09
N ARG A 264 14.61 -6.90 -9.19
CA ARG A 264 14.18 -8.33 -9.29
C ARG A 264 14.84 -9.19 -8.23
N GLU A 265 16.15 -9.05 -8.04
CA GLU A 265 16.90 -9.79 -7.02
C GLU A 265 16.40 -9.47 -5.60
N ARG A 266 16.10 -8.18 -5.31
CA ARG A 266 15.47 -7.78 -4.05
C ARG A 266 14.12 -8.47 -3.86
N ILE A 267 13.26 -8.44 -4.86
CA ILE A 267 11.92 -9.02 -4.82
C ILE A 267 11.99 -10.54 -4.61
N ASP A 268 12.85 -11.23 -5.38
CA ASP A 268 12.99 -12.69 -5.29
C ASP A 268 13.66 -13.13 -4.00
N SER A 269 14.68 -12.40 -3.51
CA SER A 269 15.35 -12.71 -2.24
C SER A 269 14.41 -12.59 -1.02
N ARG A 270 13.26 -11.97 -1.18
CA ARG A 270 12.22 -11.81 -0.16
C ARG A 270 10.94 -12.58 -0.48
N GLU A 271 10.99 -13.50 -1.45
CA GLU A 271 9.81 -14.27 -1.89
C GLU A 271 8.61 -13.37 -2.23
N GLY A 272 8.89 -12.09 -2.60
CA GLY A 272 7.87 -11.04 -2.69
C GLY A 272 6.75 -11.35 -3.66
N ARG A 273 7.05 -12.05 -4.77
CA ARG A 273 6.02 -12.41 -5.77
C ARG A 273 5.02 -13.44 -5.27
N ALA A 274 5.36 -14.21 -4.23
CA ALA A 274 4.45 -15.23 -3.68
C ALA A 274 3.16 -14.61 -3.10
N ILE A 275 3.16 -13.32 -2.76
CA ILE A 275 1.95 -12.62 -2.29
C ILE A 275 0.82 -12.68 -3.33
N LEU A 276 1.15 -12.62 -4.64
CA LEU A 276 0.17 -12.51 -5.72
C LEU A 276 -0.66 -13.78 -5.89
N PRO A 277 -0.07 -14.97 -6.17
CA PRO A 277 -0.84 -16.20 -6.28
C PRO A 277 -1.51 -16.60 -4.95
N TYR A 278 -0.93 -16.24 -3.82
CA TYR A 278 -1.57 -16.53 -2.54
C TYR A 278 -2.80 -15.64 -2.32
N ALA A 279 -2.73 -14.34 -2.59
CA ALA A 279 -3.89 -13.44 -2.53
C ALA A 279 -5.01 -13.86 -3.52
N GLU A 280 -4.65 -14.32 -4.73
CA GLU A 280 -5.60 -14.90 -5.68
C GLU A 280 -6.28 -16.15 -5.11
N SER A 281 -5.53 -17.04 -4.45
CA SER A 281 -6.08 -18.25 -3.82
C SER A 281 -7.07 -17.94 -2.68
N LEU A 282 -6.89 -16.81 -1.99
CA LEU A 282 -7.82 -16.31 -0.98
C LEU A 282 -9.10 -15.70 -1.60
N GLY A 283 -9.07 -15.39 -2.90
CA GLY A 283 -10.18 -14.80 -3.65
C GLY A 283 -10.19 -13.27 -3.64
N LEU A 284 -9.04 -12.63 -3.33
CA LEU A 284 -8.92 -11.17 -3.31
C LEU A 284 -8.97 -10.54 -4.70
N GLY A 285 -8.42 -11.22 -5.70
CA GLY A 285 -8.34 -10.76 -7.08
C GLY A 285 -7.76 -11.82 -8.00
N SER A 286 -7.21 -11.41 -9.13
CA SER A 286 -6.61 -12.32 -10.12
C SER A 286 -5.26 -11.83 -10.62
N THR A 287 -4.32 -12.77 -10.79
CA THR A 287 -3.03 -12.50 -11.45
C THR A 287 -3.16 -12.35 -12.97
N LYS A 288 -4.34 -12.70 -13.54
CA LYS A 288 -4.64 -12.55 -14.95
C LYS A 288 -5.34 -11.22 -15.20
N TYR A 289 -4.79 -10.41 -16.08
CA TYR A 289 -5.33 -9.07 -16.38
C TYR A 289 -5.22 -8.73 -17.87
N GLU A 290 -5.96 -7.72 -18.28
CA GLU A 290 -5.85 -7.03 -19.56
C GLU A 290 -5.25 -5.66 -19.30
N LEU A 291 -4.11 -5.33 -19.92
CA LEU A 291 -3.49 -4.02 -19.83
C LEU A 291 -4.12 -3.08 -20.89
N VAL A 292 -4.67 -1.96 -20.42
CA VAL A 292 -5.31 -0.94 -21.26
C VAL A 292 -4.51 0.36 -21.17
N ASN A 293 -3.85 0.76 -22.24
CA ASN A 293 -3.14 2.05 -22.28
C ASN A 293 -4.14 3.22 -22.37
N ILE A 294 -3.87 4.31 -21.61
CA ILE A 294 -4.71 5.50 -21.49
C ILE A 294 -3.93 6.80 -21.62
#